data_2c5542e41bd2b97f4be9029742a6dc52
#
_entry.id   2c5542e41bd2b97f4be9029742a6dc52
#
_cell.length_a   1.000
_cell.length_b   1.000
_cell.length_c   1.000
_cell.angle_alpha   90.00
_cell.angle_beta   90.00
_cell.angle_gamma   90.00
#
_symmetry.space_group_name_H-M   'P 1'
#
loop_
_entity.id
_entity.type
_entity.pdbx_description
1 polymer ?
#
loop_
_entity_poly.entity_id
_entity_poly.type
_entity_poly.pdbx_seq_one_letter_code
_entity_poly.pdbx_strand_id
1 'polypeptide(L)'
;MANRNIYSVAQVNSYIKNMFAQDFMLRQVSIKGEVSNCKYHTSGHIYFTIKDAGAAMNAIMFAGSRAAGLSFHMKEGDQVIVTGSVEVYEKTGAYQLYAKKIELDGEGNLYLKFEQLKHELEEMGMFAAEYKQPIPRYAGRIGVVTAPTGAAVQDIRNVSSRRNPYVQVILYPALVQGEGAANSIVKGIQTLDAMNLDVIIVGRGGGSIEDLWAFNEEIVARAIFDCRTPIISAVGHETDWTIADFVSDRRAPTPSAAAELAVSDYRQTLERLDNLRRRMDRNLTGRIDFFREKLSHIKTRLNFLSPQNKLNENKRRLADI
;
A
#
# COMPACT_ATOMS: atom_id res chain seq x y z
N MET A 1 60.56 0.40 53.63
CA MET A 1 59.83 -0.68 52.88
C MET A 1 58.55 -0.10 52.42
N ALA A 2 58.36 0.02 51.09
CA ALA A 2 57.09 0.54 50.55
C ALA A 2 55.98 -0.47 50.88
N ASN A 3 54.93 -0.01 51.56
CA ASN A 3 53.77 -0.81 51.90
C ASN A 3 53.09 -1.21 50.62
N ARG A 4 53.27 -2.44 50.11
CA ARG A 4 52.59 -2.97 48.93
C ARG A 4 51.17 -3.29 49.36
N ASN A 5 50.23 -2.47 48.93
CA ASN A 5 48.81 -2.80 49.02
C ASN A 5 48.52 -4.02 48.15
N ILE A 6 48.26 -5.16 48.75
CA ILE A 6 47.94 -6.41 48.09
C ILE A 6 46.39 -6.52 48.04
N TYR A 7 45.82 -6.53 46.85
CA TYR A 7 44.37 -6.66 46.64
C TYR A 7 44.06 -8.03 46.06
N SER A 8 42.92 -8.59 46.40
CA SER A 8 42.40 -9.78 45.72
C SER A 8 41.80 -9.43 44.35
N VAL A 9 41.70 -10.41 43.42
CA VAL A 9 41.09 -10.21 42.10
C VAL A 9 39.66 -9.69 42.24
N ALA A 10 38.90 -10.21 43.20
CA ALA A 10 37.53 -9.76 43.47
C ALA A 10 37.48 -8.29 43.89
N GLN A 11 38.41 -7.84 44.73
CA GLN A 11 38.48 -6.44 45.14
C GLN A 11 38.79 -5.50 43.99
N VAL A 12 39.65 -5.90 43.04
CA VAL A 12 39.99 -5.12 41.85
C VAL A 12 38.78 -5.06 40.90
N ASN A 13 38.14 -6.20 40.66
CA ASN A 13 36.95 -6.24 39.78
C ASN A 13 35.79 -5.40 40.36
N SER A 14 35.56 -5.48 41.68
CA SER A 14 34.54 -4.68 42.35
C SER A 14 34.86 -3.17 42.28
N TYR A 15 36.13 -2.81 42.44
CA TYR A 15 36.58 -1.43 42.31
C TYR A 15 36.32 -0.89 40.88
N ILE A 16 36.70 -1.65 39.83
CA ILE A 16 36.50 -1.28 38.44
C ILE A 16 34.97 -1.17 38.14
N LYS A 17 34.18 -2.12 38.63
CA LYS A 17 32.70 -2.05 38.48
C LYS A 17 32.13 -0.76 39.08
N ASN A 18 32.61 -0.37 40.28
CA ASN A 18 32.14 0.85 40.93
C ASN A 18 32.55 2.11 40.15
N MET A 19 33.72 2.13 39.52
CA MET A 19 34.13 3.22 38.63
C MET A 19 33.21 3.34 37.42
N PHE A 20 32.91 2.23 36.73
CA PHE A 20 31.97 2.22 35.60
C PHE A 20 30.59 2.66 36.04
N ALA A 21 30.10 2.23 37.20
CA ALA A 21 28.79 2.60 37.72
C ALA A 21 28.66 4.09 38.08
N GLN A 22 29.78 4.77 38.37
CA GLN A 22 29.81 6.22 38.68
C GLN A 22 29.92 7.09 37.42
N ASP A 23 30.41 6.54 36.32
CA ASP A 23 30.53 7.27 35.06
C ASP A 23 29.15 7.46 34.41
N PHE A 24 28.73 8.73 34.26
CA PHE A 24 27.43 9.06 33.73
C PHE A 24 27.29 8.69 32.23
N MET A 25 28.40 8.73 31.45
CA MET A 25 28.39 8.37 30.04
C MET A 25 28.15 6.88 29.82
N LEU A 26 28.70 6.02 30.72
CA LEU A 26 28.54 4.58 30.60
C LEU A 26 27.20 4.06 31.11
N ARG A 27 26.44 4.88 31.87
CA ARG A 27 25.07 4.53 32.32
C ARG A 27 24.03 4.56 31.22
N GLN A 28 24.22 5.41 30.22
CA GLN A 28 23.34 5.50 29.06
C GLN A 28 24.16 5.86 27.83
N VAL A 29 24.50 4.84 27.06
CA VAL A 29 25.30 4.96 25.86
C VAL A 29 24.53 4.36 24.69
N SER A 30 24.62 4.97 23.50
CA SER A 30 24.12 4.42 22.26
C SER A 30 25.33 4.04 21.39
N ILE A 31 25.44 2.77 21.05
CA ILE A 31 26.56 2.22 20.28
C ILE A 31 26.01 1.71 18.94
N LYS A 32 26.60 2.20 17.85
CA LYS A 32 26.32 1.73 16.49
C LYS A 32 27.32 0.65 16.11
N GLY A 33 26.84 -0.41 15.47
CA GLY A 33 27.70 -1.48 14.95
C GLY A 33 26.92 -2.61 14.31
N GLU A 34 27.67 -3.58 13.81
CA GLU A 34 27.14 -4.80 13.20
C GLU A 34 26.98 -5.89 14.26
N VAL A 35 25.86 -6.59 14.21
CA VAL A 35 25.56 -7.74 15.07
C VAL A 35 26.34 -8.96 14.63
N SER A 36 26.99 -9.62 15.55
CA SER A 36 27.61 -10.94 15.35
C SER A 36 27.35 -11.85 16.54
N ASN A 37 27.51 -13.17 16.36
CA ASN A 37 27.30 -14.19 17.41
C ASN A 37 25.95 -14.05 18.13
N CYS A 38 24.87 -13.77 17.39
CA CYS A 38 23.54 -13.57 17.95
C CYS A 38 22.91 -14.90 18.41
N LYS A 39 22.60 -15.03 19.71
CA LYS A 39 22.01 -16.24 20.32
C LYS A 39 20.80 -15.88 21.17
N TYR A 40 19.65 -16.39 20.78
CA TYR A 40 18.43 -16.35 21.58
C TYR A 40 18.42 -17.50 22.58
N HIS A 41 18.57 -17.21 23.86
CA HIS A 41 18.62 -18.23 24.91
C HIS A 41 17.20 -18.62 25.34
N THR A 42 17.03 -19.88 25.83
CA THR A 42 15.74 -20.42 26.31
C THR A 42 15.14 -19.64 27.47
N SER A 43 15.96 -18.94 28.26
CA SER A 43 15.54 -17.99 29.31
C SER A 43 14.94 -16.69 28.80
N GLY A 44 14.87 -16.47 27.47
CA GLY A 44 14.39 -15.25 26.84
C GLY A 44 15.44 -14.14 26.69
N HIS A 45 16.64 -14.33 27.24
CA HIS A 45 17.77 -13.38 27.06
C HIS A 45 18.37 -13.52 25.67
N ILE A 46 18.90 -12.41 25.12
CA ILE A 46 19.62 -12.39 23.85
C ILE A 46 21.08 -12.04 24.16
N TYR A 47 21.97 -12.90 23.72
CA TYR A 47 23.44 -12.68 23.81
C TYR A 47 23.94 -12.41 22.40
N PHE A 48 24.68 -11.33 22.22
CA PHE A 48 25.24 -10.98 20.91
C PHE A 48 26.55 -10.19 21.11
N THR A 49 27.25 -10.01 20.03
CA THR A 49 28.43 -9.15 19.95
C THR A 49 28.11 -8.02 19.00
N ILE A 50 28.36 -6.78 19.40
CA ILE A 50 28.36 -5.61 18.52
C ILE A 50 29.79 -5.32 18.09
N LYS A 51 30.05 -5.16 16.81
CA LYS A 51 31.39 -4.91 16.26
C LYS A 51 31.33 -3.73 15.27
N ASP A 52 32.46 -3.05 15.14
CA ASP A 52 32.75 -2.09 14.08
C ASP A 52 34.06 -2.47 13.36
N ALA A 53 34.58 -1.56 12.53
CA ALA A 53 35.85 -1.80 11.79
C ALA A 53 37.09 -2.00 12.69
N GLY A 54 37.05 -1.57 13.96
CA GLY A 54 38.22 -1.55 14.86
C GLY A 54 38.04 -2.35 16.13
N ALA A 55 36.82 -2.66 16.56
CA ALA A 55 36.56 -3.23 17.87
C ALA A 55 35.30 -4.09 17.92
N ALA A 56 35.22 -4.91 18.99
CA ALA A 56 34.02 -5.69 19.29
C ALA A 56 33.72 -5.68 20.78
N MET A 57 32.42 -5.66 21.11
CA MET A 57 31.96 -5.66 22.50
C MET A 57 30.83 -6.66 22.67
N ASN A 58 30.89 -7.46 23.74
CA ASN A 58 29.80 -8.36 24.07
C ASN A 58 28.61 -7.58 24.64
N ALA A 59 27.41 -7.99 24.23
CA ALA A 59 26.17 -7.38 24.65
C ALA A 59 25.15 -8.44 25.10
N ILE A 60 24.31 -8.05 26.03
CA ILE A 60 23.18 -8.86 26.51
C ILE A 60 21.92 -8.01 26.60
N MET A 61 20.84 -8.53 26.10
CA MET A 61 19.51 -7.98 26.32
C MET A 61 18.70 -8.94 27.20
N PHE A 62 18.25 -8.47 28.35
CA PHE A 62 17.45 -9.28 29.27
C PHE A 62 16.00 -9.43 28.74
N ALA A 63 15.37 -10.55 29.08
CA ALA A 63 14.00 -10.85 28.70
C ALA A 63 12.99 -9.74 29.05
N GLY A 64 13.18 -9.11 30.22
CA GLY A 64 12.31 -8.00 30.66
C GLY A 64 12.42 -6.73 29.83
N SER A 65 13.57 -6.47 29.20
CA SER A 65 13.76 -5.32 28.31
C SER A 65 13.33 -5.59 26.87
N ARG A 66 13.23 -6.86 26.49
CA ARG A 66 12.98 -7.29 25.11
C ARG A 66 11.64 -6.81 24.56
N ALA A 67 10.56 -6.92 25.35
CA ALA A 67 9.20 -6.60 24.88
C ALA A 67 9.03 -5.11 24.50
N ALA A 68 9.73 -4.22 25.20
CA ALA A 68 9.66 -2.78 24.96
C ALA A 68 10.86 -2.23 24.16
N GLY A 69 11.96 -2.99 24.09
CA GLY A 69 13.24 -2.50 23.56
C GLY A 69 13.68 -3.15 22.23
N LEU A 70 12.96 -4.15 21.71
CA LEU A 70 13.30 -4.82 20.46
C LEU A 70 12.03 -5.14 19.68
N SER A 71 11.80 -4.45 18.57
CA SER A 71 10.61 -4.58 17.73
C SER A 71 10.77 -5.59 16.58
N PHE A 72 11.99 -6.08 16.31
CA PHE A 72 12.32 -6.96 15.19
C PHE A 72 13.08 -8.21 15.63
N HIS A 73 13.23 -9.19 14.74
CA HIS A 73 14.07 -10.37 14.98
C HIS A 73 15.49 -10.13 14.49
N MET A 74 16.39 -9.83 15.43
CA MET A 74 17.81 -9.51 15.17
C MET A 74 18.56 -10.73 14.64
N LYS A 75 19.35 -10.54 13.57
CA LYS A 75 20.17 -11.57 12.90
C LYS A 75 21.64 -11.14 12.86
N GLU A 76 22.51 -12.11 12.58
CA GLU A 76 23.92 -11.80 12.29
C GLU A 76 24.03 -10.96 11.01
N GLY A 77 24.84 -9.92 11.07
CA GLY A 77 25.05 -8.96 9.97
C GLY A 77 24.16 -7.71 10.03
N ASP A 78 23.14 -7.67 10.90
CA ASP A 78 22.30 -6.50 11.05
C ASP A 78 23.13 -5.30 11.56
N GLN A 79 22.97 -4.14 10.93
CA GLN A 79 23.48 -2.87 11.42
C GLN A 79 22.50 -2.30 12.44
N VAL A 80 22.96 -2.10 13.68
CA VAL A 80 22.07 -1.70 14.78
C VAL A 80 22.64 -0.53 15.59
N ILE A 81 21.73 0.21 16.23
CA ILE A 81 22.04 1.15 17.30
C ILE A 81 21.52 0.54 18.61
N VAL A 82 22.44 0.21 19.51
CA VAL A 82 22.12 -0.39 20.80
C VAL A 82 22.25 0.66 21.88
N THR A 83 21.14 0.99 22.54
CA THR A 83 21.12 1.90 23.70
C THR A 83 21.06 1.09 25.00
N GLY A 84 21.97 1.37 25.93
CA GLY A 84 22.05 0.64 27.18
C GLY A 84 23.09 1.19 28.12
N SER A 85 23.53 0.36 29.08
CA SER A 85 24.61 0.66 30.03
C SER A 85 25.82 -0.27 29.82
N VAL A 86 27.03 0.25 29.97
CA VAL A 86 28.24 -0.57 29.96
C VAL A 86 28.64 -0.86 31.39
N GLU A 87 28.71 -2.13 31.76
CA GLU A 87 29.00 -2.57 33.12
C GLU A 87 30.02 -3.70 33.11
N VAL A 88 30.71 -3.87 34.23
CA VAL A 88 31.70 -4.95 34.45
C VAL A 88 31.00 -6.16 35.08
N TYR A 89 31.15 -7.33 34.47
CA TYR A 89 30.73 -8.58 35.08
C TYR A 89 31.77 -9.07 36.11
N GLU A 90 31.43 -8.95 37.38
CA GLU A 90 32.37 -9.14 38.48
C GLU A 90 33.13 -10.48 38.48
N LYS A 91 32.44 -11.59 38.08
CA LYS A 91 33.05 -12.92 38.11
C LYS A 91 34.24 -13.09 37.18
N THR A 92 34.20 -12.42 36.03
CA THR A 92 35.23 -12.54 34.98
C THR A 92 36.06 -11.27 34.79
N GLY A 93 35.59 -10.12 35.33
CA GLY A 93 36.18 -8.82 35.09
C GLY A 93 35.94 -8.26 33.67
N ALA A 94 35.19 -8.95 32.86
CA ALA A 94 34.85 -8.51 31.49
C ALA A 94 33.79 -7.41 31.49
N TYR A 95 33.99 -6.35 30.72
CA TYR A 95 32.94 -5.36 30.48
C TYR A 95 32.02 -5.81 29.34
N GLN A 96 30.76 -5.45 29.47
CA GLN A 96 29.72 -5.79 28.45
C GLN A 96 28.62 -4.74 28.43
N LEU A 97 27.93 -4.65 27.32
CA LEU A 97 26.80 -3.76 27.11
C LEU A 97 25.49 -4.45 27.53
N TYR A 98 24.80 -3.84 28.47
CA TYR A 98 23.44 -4.24 28.87
C TYR A 98 22.44 -3.45 28.07
N ALA A 99 21.93 -4.06 27.00
CA ALA A 99 21.02 -3.42 26.06
C ALA A 99 19.62 -3.24 26.66
N LYS A 100 19.10 -2.01 26.60
CA LYS A 100 17.73 -1.64 26.96
C LYS A 100 16.86 -1.48 25.72
N LYS A 101 17.44 -0.92 24.63
CA LYS A 101 16.77 -0.70 23.35
C LYS A 101 17.71 -1.04 22.21
N ILE A 102 17.21 -1.69 21.19
CA ILE A 102 17.95 -2.01 19.97
C ILE A 102 17.09 -1.59 18.77
N GLU A 103 17.66 -0.78 17.89
CA GLU A 103 17.02 -0.26 16.69
C GLU A 103 17.90 -0.59 15.47
N LEU A 104 17.29 -0.85 14.31
CA LEU A 104 18.04 -0.97 13.07
C LEU A 104 18.65 0.39 12.69
N ASP A 105 19.91 0.37 12.27
CA ASP A 105 20.58 1.58 11.81
C ASP A 105 20.02 1.95 10.42
N GLY A 106 19.45 3.12 10.31
CA GLY A 106 18.83 3.63 9.07
C GLY A 106 17.33 3.83 9.15
N GLU A 107 16.56 2.99 9.83
CA GLU A 107 15.11 3.14 9.93
C GLU A 107 14.68 4.50 10.52
N GLY A 108 15.33 4.93 11.60
CA GLY A 108 15.01 6.23 12.22
C GLY A 108 15.32 7.43 11.32
N ASN A 109 16.37 7.36 10.50
CA ASN A 109 16.73 8.42 9.56
C ASN A 109 15.80 8.42 8.33
N LEU A 110 15.40 7.24 7.85
CA LEU A 110 14.43 7.11 6.76
C LEU A 110 13.05 7.62 7.16
N TYR A 111 12.60 7.30 8.36
CA TYR A 111 11.31 7.80 8.85
C TYR A 111 11.29 9.33 9.00
N LEU A 112 12.35 9.93 9.53
CA LEU A 112 12.45 11.39 9.62
C LEU A 112 12.43 12.06 8.24
N LYS A 113 13.15 11.52 7.26
CA LYS A 113 13.15 12.00 5.88
C LYS A 113 11.77 11.87 5.24
N PHE A 114 11.06 10.76 5.49
CA PHE A 114 9.70 10.54 5.02
C PHE A 114 8.75 11.61 5.57
N GLU A 115 8.76 11.85 6.89
CA GLU A 115 7.88 12.84 7.53
C GLU A 115 8.20 14.28 7.06
N GLN A 116 9.49 14.61 6.87
CA GLN A 116 9.89 15.90 6.33
C GLN A 116 9.35 16.11 4.91
N LEU A 117 9.61 15.16 4.01
CA LEU A 117 9.16 15.26 2.62
C LEU A 117 7.63 15.25 2.53
N LYS A 118 6.95 14.45 3.35
CA LYS A 118 5.49 14.44 3.42
C LYS A 118 4.95 15.83 3.79
N HIS A 119 5.53 16.45 4.80
CA HIS A 119 5.11 17.79 5.23
C HIS A 119 5.34 18.85 4.15
N GLU A 120 6.50 18.83 3.50
CA GLU A 120 6.83 19.73 2.39
C GLU A 120 5.84 19.60 1.22
N LEU A 121 5.54 18.37 0.80
CA LEU A 121 4.62 18.13 -0.32
C LEU A 121 3.16 18.43 0.05
N GLU A 122 2.79 18.25 1.33
CA GLU A 122 1.47 18.63 1.86
C GLU A 122 1.31 20.15 1.87
N GLU A 123 2.32 20.91 2.30
CA GLU A 123 2.32 22.37 2.23
C GLU A 123 2.26 22.91 0.79
N MET A 124 2.87 22.20 -0.16
CA MET A 124 2.73 22.49 -1.60
C MET A 124 1.35 22.13 -2.16
N GLY A 125 0.47 21.49 -1.37
CA GLY A 125 -0.88 21.11 -1.78
C GLY A 125 -0.95 19.87 -2.67
N MET A 126 0.14 19.11 -2.87
CA MET A 126 0.19 17.97 -3.79
C MET A 126 -0.72 16.81 -3.40
N PHE A 127 -1.22 16.78 -2.16
CA PHE A 127 -2.14 15.74 -1.67
C PHE A 127 -3.61 16.16 -1.74
N ALA A 128 -3.91 17.40 -2.15
CA ALA A 128 -5.24 17.94 -2.15
C ALA A 128 -6.17 17.18 -3.12
N ALA A 129 -7.39 16.89 -2.66
CA ALA A 129 -8.35 16.08 -3.40
C ALA A 129 -8.79 16.73 -4.73
N GLU A 130 -8.65 18.04 -4.86
CA GLU A 130 -8.98 18.81 -6.07
C GLU A 130 -8.04 18.50 -7.26
N TYR A 131 -6.81 18.04 -7.01
CA TYR A 131 -5.87 17.61 -8.05
C TYR A 131 -6.03 16.17 -8.45
N LYS A 132 -6.78 15.36 -7.68
CA LYS A 132 -6.95 13.94 -7.95
C LYS A 132 -7.95 13.69 -9.06
N GLN A 133 -7.52 12.95 -10.06
CA GLN A 133 -8.32 12.61 -11.22
C GLN A 133 -9.22 11.40 -10.93
N PRO A 134 -10.46 11.36 -11.43
CA PRO A 134 -11.33 10.20 -11.29
C PRO A 134 -10.84 9.05 -12.16
N ILE A 135 -10.79 7.85 -11.59
CA ILE A 135 -10.47 6.64 -12.36
C ILE A 135 -11.61 6.33 -13.34
N PRO A 136 -11.32 6.16 -14.64
CA PRO A 136 -12.32 5.85 -15.65
C PRO A 136 -13.05 4.54 -15.36
N ARG A 137 -14.37 4.57 -15.42
CA ARG A 137 -15.19 3.38 -15.14
C ARG A 137 -14.96 2.23 -16.13
N TYR A 138 -14.63 2.54 -17.37
CA TYR A 138 -14.46 1.58 -18.47
C TYR A 138 -13.11 1.81 -19.13
N ALA A 139 -12.03 1.39 -18.45
CA ALA A 139 -10.71 1.44 -19.03
C ALA A 139 -10.53 0.30 -20.03
N GLY A 140 -10.07 0.62 -21.23
CA GLY A 140 -9.71 -0.31 -22.28
C GLY A 140 -8.21 -0.56 -22.39
N ARG A 141 -7.38 0.43 -21.99
CA ARG A 141 -5.92 0.38 -22.05
C ARG A 141 -5.31 0.80 -20.72
N ILE A 142 -4.61 -0.14 -20.07
CA ILE A 142 -4.05 0.06 -18.74
C ILE A 142 -2.54 -0.04 -18.81
N GLY A 143 -1.85 0.98 -18.30
CA GLY A 143 -0.40 0.97 -18.09
C GLY A 143 -0.06 0.31 -16.75
N VAL A 144 1.07 -0.37 -16.68
CA VAL A 144 1.58 -0.96 -15.44
C VAL A 144 3.06 -0.68 -15.33
N VAL A 145 3.48 0.03 -14.28
CA VAL A 145 4.88 0.26 -13.91
C VAL A 145 5.22 -0.64 -12.75
N THR A 146 5.92 -1.74 -13.02
CA THR A 146 6.35 -2.72 -12.00
C THR A 146 7.51 -3.56 -12.51
N ALA A 147 8.07 -4.41 -11.65
CA ALA A 147 9.09 -5.37 -12.07
C ALA A 147 8.55 -6.35 -13.12
N PRO A 148 9.31 -6.69 -14.15
CA PRO A 148 8.86 -7.58 -15.23
C PRO A 148 8.63 -9.02 -14.76
N THR A 149 9.28 -9.41 -13.67
CA THR A 149 9.17 -10.72 -13.03
C THR A 149 8.73 -10.54 -11.59
N GLY A 150 7.73 -11.28 -11.15
CA GLY A 150 7.26 -11.21 -9.76
C GLY A 150 5.76 -11.41 -9.63
N ALA A 151 5.29 -11.44 -8.38
CA ALA A 151 3.88 -11.67 -8.07
C ALA A 151 2.99 -10.53 -8.59
N ALA A 152 3.42 -9.26 -8.42
CA ALA A 152 2.61 -8.10 -8.75
C ALA A 152 2.12 -8.07 -10.21
N VAL A 153 3.01 -8.29 -11.19
CA VAL A 153 2.62 -8.31 -12.60
C VAL A 153 1.69 -9.48 -12.93
N GLN A 154 1.91 -10.64 -12.30
CA GLN A 154 1.06 -11.81 -12.50
C GLN A 154 -0.34 -11.59 -11.90
N ASP A 155 -0.41 -11.00 -10.71
CA ASP A 155 -1.65 -10.67 -10.05
C ASP A 155 -2.49 -9.68 -10.88
N ILE A 156 -1.87 -8.59 -11.33
CA ILE A 156 -2.55 -7.60 -12.19
C ILE A 156 -3.06 -8.27 -13.46
N ARG A 157 -2.25 -9.09 -14.12
CA ARG A 157 -2.65 -9.79 -15.35
C ARG A 157 -3.80 -10.75 -15.11
N ASN A 158 -3.73 -11.56 -14.06
CA ASN A 158 -4.74 -12.56 -13.72
C ASN A 158 -6.08 -11.91 -13.37
N VAL A 159 -6.06 -10.86 -12.54
CA VAL A 159 -7.27 -10.12 -12.16
C VAL A 159 -7.87 -9.41 -13.38
N SER A 160 -7.05 -8.73 -14.19
CA SER A 160 -7.50 -8.03 -15.38
C SER A 160 -8.17 -8.97 -16.38
N SER A 161 -7.53 -10.10 -16.72
CA SER A 161 -8.06 -11.09 -17.66
C SER A 161 -9.35 -11.74 -17.15
N ARG A 162 -9.46 -12.00 -15.85
CA ARG A 162 -10.67 -12.57 -15.23
C ARG A 162 -11.85 -11.61 -15.28
N ARG A 163 -11.62 -10.31 -15.02
CA ARG A 163 -12.66 -9.29 -14.97
C ARG A 163 -13.07 -8.82 -16.36
N ASN A 164 -12.10 -8.56 -17.23
CA ASN A 164 -12.35 -8.12 -18.60
C ASN A 164 -11.27 -8.65 -19.56
N PRO A 165 -11.53 -9.70 -20.34
CA PRO A 165 -10.56 -10.28 -21.27
C PRO A 165 -10.22 -9.36 -22.46
N TYR A 166 -10.94 -8.27 -22.66
CA TYR A 166 -10.73 -7.32 -23.75
C TYR A 166 -9.86 -6.12 -23.35
N VAL A 167 -9.48 -6.00 -22.09
CA VAL A 167 -8.59 -4.93 -21.62
C VAL A 167 -7.17 -5.21 -22.11
N GLN A 168 -6.53 -4.17 -22.64
CA GLN A 168 -5.11 -4.20 -23.00
C GLN A 168 -4.26 -3.75 -21.80
N VAL A 169 -3.40 -4.63 -21.31
CA VAL A 169 -2.42 -4.32 -20.26
C VAL A 169 -1.06 -4.09 -20.88
N ILE A 170 -0.48 -2.91 -20.70
CA ILE A 170 0.81 -2.49 -21.25
C ILE A 170 1.78 -2.38 -20.07
N LEU A 171 2.76 -3.29 -20.02
CA LEU A 171 3.78 -3.31 -18.99
C LEU A 171 4.98 -2.44 -19.39
N TYR A 172 5.36 -1.52 -18.53
CA TYR A 172 6.68 -0.93 -18.52
C TYR A 172 7.55 -1.64 -17.46
N PRO A 173 8.60 -2.35 -17.86
CA PRO A 173 9.47 -3.08 -16.94
C PRO A 173 10.35 -2.08 -16.18
N ALA A 174 10.06 -1.86 -14.90
CA ALA A 174 10.78 -0.94 -14.04
C ALA A 174 11.55 -1.66 -12.93
N LEU A 175 12.69 -1.10 -12.55
CA LEU A 175 13.28 -1.40 -11.23
C LEU A 175 12.38 -0.74 -10.18
N VAL A 176 11.94 -1.51 -9.18
CA VAL A 176 11.03 -1.04 -8.13
C VAL A 176 11.64 -1.08 -6.74
N GLN A 177 12.92 -1.46 -6.66
CA GLN A 177 13.73 -1.50 -5.43
C GLN A 177 15.21 -1.36 -5.75
N GLY A 178 16.00 -0.91 -4.76
CA GLY A 178 17.44 -0.72 -4.88
C GLY A 178 17.81 0.60 -5.58
N GLU A 179 19.10 0.76 -5.81
CA GLU A 179 19.67 1.97 -6.41
C GLU A 179 19.15 2.19 -7.85
N GLY A 180 18.72 3.41 -8.14
CA GLY A 180 18.17 3.77 -9.45
C GLY A 180 16.69 3.42 -9.66
N ALA A 181 16.02 2.79 -8.71
CA ALA A 181 14.61 2.41 -8.83
C ALA A 181 13.70 3.62 -9.05
N ALA A 182 13.88 4.72 -8.30
CA ALA A 182 13.08 5.94 -8.46
C ALA A 182 13.15 6.49 -9.88
N ASN A 183 14.35 6.59 -10.47
CA ASN A 183 14.53 7.04 -11.84
C ASN A 183 13.86 6.10 -12.87
N SER A 184 13.90 4.79 -12.61
CA SER A 184 13.24 3.79 -13.47
C SER A 184 11.72 3.92 -13.42
N ILE A 185 11.15 4.16 -12.24
CA ILE A 185 9.72 4.39 -12.03
C ILE A 185 9.27 5.67 -12.75
N VAL A 186 10.00 6.77 -12.57
CA VAL A 186 9.73 8.06 -13.25
C VAL A 186 9.68 7.88 -14.75
N LYS A 187 10.70 7.23 -15.34
CA LYS A 187 10.73 6.95 -16.79
C LYS A 187 9.54 6.10 -17.22
N GLY A 188 9.15 5.13 -16.40
CA GLY A 188 7.98 4.29 -16.65
C GLY A 188 6.69 5.11 -16.72
N ILE A 189 6.45 5.96 -15.73
CA ILE A 189 5.28 6.84 -15.67
C ILE A 189 5.25 7.75 -16.91
N GLN A 190 6.33 8.46 -17.18
CA GLN A 190 6.42 9.40 -18.33
C GLN A 190 6.22 8.68 -19.67
N THR A 191 6.79 7.47 -19.84
CA THR A 191 6.64 6.72 -21.08
C THR A 191 5.20 6.26 -21.28
N LEU A 192 4.55 5.78 -20.24
CA LEU A 192 3.17 5.31 -20.33
C LEU A 192 2.18 6.47 -20.46
N ASP A 193 2.43 7.62 -19.82
CA ASP A 193 1.58 8.82 -19.96
C ASP A 193 1.53 9.32 -21.41
N ALA A 194 2.66 9.25 -22.13
CA ALA A 194 2.71 9.60 -23.55
C ALA A 194 1.93 8.65 -24.49
N MET A 195 1.46 7.50 -24.00
CA MET A 195 0.76 6.49 -24.81
C MET A 195 -0.77 6.67 -24.85
N ASN A 196 -1.34 7.71 -24.25
CA ASN A 196 -2.78 7.94 -24.14
C ASN A 196 -3.51 6.71 -23.56
N LEU A 197 -3.13 6.31 -22.37
CA LEU A 197 -3.76 5.23 -21.63
C LEU A 197 -4.92 5.76 -20.78
N ASP A 198 -5.81 4.88 -20.38
CA ASP A 198 -6.97 5.24 -19.54
C ASP A 198 -6.60 5.35 -18.06
N VAL A 199 -5.65 4.53 -17.61
CA VAL A 199 -5.16 4.49 -16.23
C VAL A 199 -3.78 3.85 -16.17
N ILE A 200 -2.95 4.29 -15.22
CA ILE A 200 -1.64 3.69 -14.95
C ILE A 200 -1.65 3.12 -13.53
N ILE A 201 -1.21 1.88 -13.36
CA ILE A 201 -0.95 1.26 -12.07
C ILE A 201 0.55 1.32 -11.80
N VAL A 202 0.93 1.93 -10.70
CA VAL A 202 2.32 1.98 -10.22
C VAL A 202 2.40 1.16 -8.94
N GLY A 203 3.21 0.11 -8.93
CA GLY A 203 3.22 -0.74 -7.77
C GLY A 203 4.31 -1.79 -7.73
N ARG A 204 4.38 -2.46 -6.58
CA ARG A 204 5.28 -3.61 -6.36
C ARG A 204 4.61 -4.65 -5.49
N GLY A 205 5.19 -5.84 -5.44
CA GLY A 205 4.89 -6.84 -4.41
C GLY A 205 5.40 -6.41 -3.04
N GLY A 206 5.02 -7.11 -1.98
CA GLY A 206 5.46 -6.84 -0.61
C GLY A 206 6.99 -6.79 -0.44
N GLY A 207 7.47 -6.18 0.64
CA GLY A 207 8.88 -6.03 0.99
C GLY A 207 9.06 -5.17 2.24
N SER A 208 10.30 -4.94 2.65
CA SER A 208 10.65 -4.09 3.78
C SER A 208 10.43 -2.61 3.44
N ILE A 209 10.40 -1.74 4.46
CA ILE A 209 10.29 -0.28 4.31
C ILE A 209 11.46 0.30 3.46
N GLU A 210 12.64 -0.29 3.56
CA GLU A 210 13.80 0.08 2.76
C GLU A 210 13.58 -0.22 1.28
N ASP A 211 12.95 -1.34 0.98
CA ASP A 211 12.57 -1.72 -0.39
C ASP A 211 11.51 -0.78 -0.99
N LEU A 212 10.67 -0.17 -0.15
CA LEU A 212 9.64 0.78 -0.57
C LEU A 212 10.18 2.21 -0.75
N TRP A 213 11.43 2.46 -0.33
CA TRP A 213 11.98 3.81 -0.25
C TRP A 213 11.95 4.57 -1.58
N ALA A 214 12.14 3.88 -2.71
CA ALA A 214 12.08 4.49 -4.02
C ALA A 214 10.74 5.23 -4.30
N PHE A 215 9.64 4.79 -3.68
CA PHE A 215 8.33 5.41 -3.79
C PHE A 215 8.11 6.58 -2.82
N ASN A 216 9.10 6.84 -1.95
CA ASN A 216 9.15 7.97 -1.04
C ASN A 216 10.06 9.10 -1.56
N GLU A 217 10.59 8.99 -2.77
CA GLU A 217 11.44 10.02 -3.34
C GLU A 217 10.61 11.12 -4.04
N GLU A 218 11.02 12.37 -3.86
CA GLU A 218 10.35 13.55 -4.41
C GLU A 218 10.16 13.48 -5.93
N ILE A 219 11.16 12.93 -6.65
CA ILE A 219 11.09 12.80 -8.11
C ILE A 219 9.94 11.91 -8.57
N VAL A 220 9.62 10.87 -7.79
CA VAL A 220 8.49 9.98 -8.08
C VAL A 220 7.17 10.67 -7.75
N ALA A 221 7.10 11.38 -6.62
CA ALA A 221 5.94 12.18 -6.25
C ALA A 221 5.59 13.20 -7.34
N ARG A 222 6.58 13.96 -7.82
CA ARG A 222 6.40 14.92 -8.90
C ARG A 222 5.97 14.27 -10.21
N ALA A 223 6.57 13.14 -10.58
CA ALA A 223 6.18 12.41 -11.80
C ALA A 223 4.74 11.89 -11.75
N ILE A 224 4.25 11.50 -10.57
CA ILE A 224 2.85 11.11 -10.35
C ILE A 224 1.94 12.33 -10.47
N PHE A 225 2.31 13.45 -9.83
CA PHE A 225 1.51 14.67 -9.80
C PHE A 225 1.36 15.30 -11.18
N ASP A 226 2.44 15.32 -11.97
CA ASP A 226 2.46 15.92 -13.31
C ASP A 226 1.84 15.00 -14.40
N CYS A 227 1.49 13.75 -14.04
CA CYS A 227 0.94 12.80 -14.98
C CYS A 227 -0.49 13.18 -15.38
N ARG A 228 -0.78 13.15 -16.67
CA ARG A 228 -2.11 13.44 -17.23
C ARG A 228 -3.06 12.25 -17.15
N THR A 229 -2.49 11.04 -17.17
CA THR A 229 -3.24 9.80 -17.05
C THR A 229 -3.45 9.48 -15.57
N PRO A 230 -4.67 9.16 -15.12
CA PRO A 230 -4.93 8.82 -13.73
C PRO A 230 -4.04 7.68 -13.23
N ILE A 231 -3.47 7.83 -12.03
CA ILE A 231 -2.55 6.86 -11.43
C ILE A 231 -3.17 6.17 -10.22
N ILE A 232 -3.10 4.84 -10.21
CA ILE A 232 -3.38 4.02 -9.04
C ILE A 232 -2.06 3.54 -8.44
N SER A 233 -1.77 3.94 -7.20
CA SER A 233 -0.64 3.40 -6.44
C SER A 233 -1.02 2.07 -5.78
N ALA A 234 -0.13 1.08 -5.90
CA ALA A 234 -0.26 -0.25 -5.30
C ALA A 234 1.09 -0.69 -4.72
N VAL A 235 1.62 0.10 -3.81
CA VAL A 235 2.99 -0.05 -3.27
C VAL A 235 2.97 -0.64 -1.87
N GLY A 236 2.26 -0.01 -0.94
CA GLY A 236 2.21 -0.40 0.46
C GLY A 236 1.00 -1.25 0.82
N HIS A 237 1.15 -2.09 1.85
CA HIS A 237 0.04 -2.80 2.50
C HIS A 237 -0.82 -1.81 3.32
N GLU A 238 -1.86 -2.29 4.00
CA GLU A 238 -2.82 -1.43 4.72
C GLU A 238 -2.17 -0.44 5.69
N THR A 239 -1.08 -0.84 6.35
CA THR A 239 -0.35 -0.05 7.36
C THR A 239 0.75 0.84 6.79
N ASP A 240 1.31 0.49 5.62
CA ASP A 240 2.53 1.09 5.09
C ASP A 240 2.19 2.09 3.97
N TRP A 241 2.13 3.37 4.33
CA TRP A 241 1.87 4.44 3.37
C TRP A 241 3.17 5.01 2.82
N THR A 242 3.22 5.17 1.50
CA THR A 242 4.32 5.85 0.81
C THR A 242 3.89 7.23 0.31
N ILE A 243 4.87 8.10 -0.01
CA ILE A 243 4.60 9.40 -0.64
C ILE A 243 3.83 9.22 -1.96
N ALA A 244 4.17 8.20 -2.74
CA ALA A 244 3.45 7.86 -3.96
C ALA A 244 1.95 7.58 -3.71
N ASP A 245 1.60 6.95 -2.56
CA ASP A 245 0.20 6.70 -2.19
C ASP A 245 -0.57 7.98 -1.86
N PHE A 246 0.10 8.97 -1.25
CA PHE A 246 -0.51 10.26 -0.93
C PHE A 246 -0.76 11.10 -2.19
N VAL A 247 0.17 11.10 -3.15
CA VAL A 247 0.09 11.91 -4.37
C VAL A 247 -0.81 11.28 -5.42
N SER A 248 -0.85 9.94 -5.54
CA SER A 248 -1.64 9.25 -6.56
C SER A 248 -3.14 9.56 -6.48
N ASP A 249 -3.84 9.45 -7.59
CA ASP A 249 -5.28 9.68 -7.70
C ASP A 249 -6.08 8.68 -6.86
N ARG A 250 -5.60 7.43 -6.81
CA ARG A 250 -6.18 6.37 -5.99
C ARG A 250 -5.12 5.46 -5.41
N ARG A 251 -5.27 5.10 -4.14
CA ARG A 251 -4.47 4.06 -3.49
C ARG A 251 -5.18 2.72 -3.51
N ALA A 252 -4.43 1.66 -3.73
CA ALA A 252 -4.86 0.27 -3.54
C ALA A 252 -3.89 -0.45 -2.60
N PRO A 253 -4.38 -1.28 -1.67
CA PRO A 253 -3.51 -1.97 -0.71
C PRO A 253 -2.68 -3.11 -1.33
N THR A 254 -3.00 -3.53 -2.54
CA THR A 254 -2.31 -4.61 -3.26
C THR A 254 -2.39 -4.40 -4.78
N PRO A 255 -1.45 -4.98 -5.56
CA PRO A 255 -1.53 -4.98 -7.02
C PRO A 255 -2.83 -5.59 -7.56
N SER A 256 -3.34 -6.63 -6.90
CA SER A 256 -4.64 -7.25 -7.25
C SER A 256 -5.80 -6.27 -7.06
N ALA A 257 -5.83 -5.54 -5.94
CA ALA A 257 -6.86 -4.53 -5.67
C ALA A 257 -6.76 -3.35 -6.64
N ALA A 258 -5.55 -2.94 -7.05
CA ALA A 258 -5.36 -1.93 -8.08
C ALA A 258 -5.95 -2.35 -9.43
N ALA A 259 -5.72 -3.60 -9.82
CA ALA A 259 -6.34 -4.15 -11.04
C ALA A 259 -7.88 -4.21 -10.94
N GLU A 260 -8.44 -4.48 -9.77
CA GLU A 260 -9.88 -4.45 -9.54
C GLU A 260 -10.48 -3.04 -9.66
N LEU A 261 -9.75 -2.03 -9.20
CA LEU A 261 -10.17 -0.62 -9.35
C LEU A 261 -10.06 -0.13 -10.79
N ALA A 262 -9.01 -0.55 -11.52
CA ALA A 262 -8.74 -0.14 -12.89
C ALA A 262 -9.65 -0.83 -13.91
N VAL A 263 -10.01 -2.10 -13.69
CA VAL A 263 -10.72 -2.94 -14.67
C VAL A 263 -12.18 -3.13 -14.30
N SER A 264 -13.10 -2.69 -15.15
CA SER A 264 -14.54 -2.96 -14.97
C SER A 264 -14.85 -4.44 -15.17
N ASP A 265 -15.83 -4.94 -14.40
CA ASP A 265 -16.34 -6.30 -14.59
C ASP A 265 -17.20 -6.38 -15.87
N TYR A 266 -16.67 -7.07 -16.87
CA TYR A 266 -17.33 -7.24 -18.17
C TYR A 266 -18.66 -8.01 -18.06
N ARG A 267 -18.72 -9.06 -17.24
CA ARG A 267 -19.94 -9.86 -17.06
C ARG A 267 -21.03 -9.03 -16.40
N GLN A 268 -20.71 -8.31 -15.34
CA GLN A 268 -21.66 -7.42 -14.67
C GLN A 268 -22.17 -6.32 -15.62
N THR A 269 -21.30 -5.82 -16.50
CA THR A 269 -21.67 -4.82 -17.51
C THR A 269 -22.65 -5.40 -18.52
N LEU A 270 -22.42 -6.62 -19.03
CA LEU A 270 -23.33 -7.32 -19.92
C LEU A 270 -24.70 -7.58 -19.28
N GLU A 271 -24.72 -8.09 -18.05
CA GLU A 271 -25.96 -8.32 -17.30
C GLU A 271 -26.78 -7.03 -17.14
N ARG A 272 -26.09 -5.91 -16.85
CA ARG A 272 -26.73 -4.60 -16.75
C ARG A 272 -27.34 -4.15 -18.07
N LEU A 273 -26.63 -4.33 -19.18
CA LEU A 273 -27.13 -4.00 -20.51
C LEU A 273 -28.36 -4.86 -20.89
N ASP A 274 -28.32 -6.15 -20.62
CA ASP A 274 -29.41 -7.06 -20.86
C ASP A 274 -30.67 -6.72 -20.02
N ASN A 275 -30.45 -6.38 -18.75
CA ASN A 275 -31.53 -5.89 -17.88
C ASN A 275 -32.15 -4.58 -18.39
N LEU A 276 -31.33 -3.63 -18.87
CA LEU A 276 -31.82 -2.38 -19.44
C LEU A 276 -32.62 -2.67 -20.71
N ARG A 277 -32.14 -3.53 -21.62
CA ARG A 277 -32.83 -3.96 -22.81
C ARG A 277 -34.21 -4.57 -22.50
N ARG A 278 -34.26 -5.53 -21.56
CA ARG A 278 -35.52 -6.14 -21.12
C ARG A 278 -36.52 -5.13 -20.53
N ARG A 279 -36.02 -4.12 -19.83
CA ARG A 279 -36.86 -3.02 -19.30
C ARG A 279 -37.43 -2.15 -20.44
N MET A 280 -36.58 -1.83 -21.42
CA MET A 280 -37.00 -1.05 -22.58
C MET A 280 -38.07 -1.81 -23.39
N ASP A 281 -37.84 -3.10 -23.66
CA ASP A 281 -38.78 -3.95 -24.42
C ASP A 281 -40.14 -4.04 -23.70
N ARG A 282 -40.13 -4.28 -22.36
CA ARG A 282 -41.37 -4.30 -21.57
C ARG A 282 -42.13 -2.98 -21.60
N ASN A 283 -41.39 -1.87 -21.44
CA ASN A 283 -42.01 -0.55 -21.46
C ASN A 283 -42.60 -0.23 -22.85
N LEU A 284 -41.88 -0.57 -23.93
CA LEU A 284 -42.35 -0.36 -25.29
C LEU A 284 -43.59 -1.20 -25.58
N THR A 285 -43.55 -2.51 -25.28
CA THR A 285 -44.69 -3.42 -25.47
C THR A 285 -45.89 -2.95 -24.66
N GLY A 286 -45.72 -2.61 -23.39
CA GLY A 286 -46.80 -2.11 -22.56
C GLY A 286 -47.44 -0.81 -23.10
N ARG A 287 -46.64 0.11 -23.67
CA ARG A 287 -47.16 1.32 -24.31
C ARG A 287 -47.93 0.98 -25.60
N ILE A 288 -47.42 0.06 -26.39
CA ILE A 288 -48.11 -0.40 -27.61
C ILE A 288 -49.46 -1.02 -27.25
N ASP A 289 -49.51 -1.91 -26.28
CA ASP A 289 -50.74 -2.58 -25.85
C ASP A 289 -51.74 -1.57 -25.27
N PHE A 290 -51.27 -0.63 -24.45
CA PHE A 290 -52.11 0.47 -23.96
C PHE A 290 -52.75 1.29 -25.12
N PHE A 291 -51.98 1.64 -26.15
CA PHE A 291 -52.53 2.38 -27.28
C PHE A 291 -53.43 1.52 -28.15
N ARG A 292 -53.18 0.23 -28.32
CA ARG A 292 -54.08 -0.72 -29.02
C ARG A 292 -55.41 -0.84 -28.31
N GLU A 293 -55.38 -0.99 -26.99
CA GLU A 293 -56.60 -1.04 -26.19
C GLU A 293 -57.41 0.27 -26.29
N LYS A 294 -56.73 1.41 -26.12
CA LYS A 294 -57.35 2.72 -26.31
C LYS A 294 -57.96 2.89 -27.71
N LEU A 295 -57.27 2.45 -28.75
CA LEU A 295 -57.76 2.45 -30.12
C LEU A 295 -59.00 1.56 -30.28
N SER A 296 -58.98 0.36 -29.71
CA SER A 296 -60.12 -0.56 -29.69
C SER A 296 -61.36 0.06 -29.04
N HIS A 297 -61.17 0.66 -27.85
CA HIS A 297 -62.25 1.38 -27.17
C HIS A 297 -62.86 2.52 -28.01
N ILE A 298 -62.00 3.32 -28.66
CA ILE A 298 -62.46 4.41 -29.53
C ILE A 298 -63.22 3.85 -30.72
N LYS A 299 -62.75 2.78 -31.38
CA LYS A 299 -63.45 2.12 -32.50
C LYS A 299 -64.83 1.60 -32.08
N THR A 300 -64.92 0.91 -30.94
CA THR A 300 -66.17 0.40 -30.39
C THR A 300 -67.17 1.55 -30.15
N ARG A 301 -66.69 2.64 -29.52
CA ARG A 301 -67.52 3.82 -29.26
C ARG A 301 -67.98 4.53 -30.51
N LEU A 302 -67.12 4.66 -31.51
CA LEU A 302 -67.48 5.20 -32.83
C LEU A 302 -68.53 4.33 -33.56
N ASN A 303 -68.35 3.02 -33.51
CA ASN A 303 -69.35 2.08 -34.12
C ASN A 303 -70.69 2.20 -33.39
N PHE A 304 -70.70 2.29 -32.06
CA PHE A 304 -71.97 2.45 -31.32
C PHE A 304 -72.66 3.78 -31.62
N LEU A 305 -71.91 4.84 -31.79
CA LEU A 305 -72.47 6.18 -32.11
C LEU A 305 -72.69 6.42 -33.61
N SER A 306 -72.39 5.45 -34.43
CA SER A 306 -72.46 5.64 -35.86
C SER A 306 -73.91 5.94 -36.31
N PRO A 307 -74.12 6.89 -37.22
CA PRO A 307 -75.47 7.24 -37.75
C PRO A 307 -76.23 6.02 -38.29
N GLN A 308 -75.52 5.08 -38.88
CA GLN A 308 -76.08 3.87 -39.44
C GLN A 308 -76.70 2.93 -38.39
N ASN A 309 -76.01 2.78 -37.23
CA ASN A 309 -76.52 2.00 -36.13
C ASN A 309 -77.69 2.65 -35.43
N LYS A 310 -77.73 3.97 -35.30
CA LYS A 310 -78.89 4.72 -34.79
C LYS A 310 -80.07 4.58 -35.75
N LEU A 311 -79.81 4.61 -37.04
CA LEU A 311 -80.90 4.43 -38.07
C LEU A 311 -81.45 3.01 -38.03
N ASN A 312 -80.64 2.01 -37.88
CA ASN A 312 -81.05 0.60 -37.79
C ASN A 312 -81.80 0.34 -36.45
N GLU A 313 -81.39 0.93 -35.37
CA GLU A 313 -82.12 0.86 -34.07
C GLU A 313 -83.48 1.50 -34.13
N ASN A 314 -83.60 2.69 -34.74
CA ASN A 314 -84.89 3.34 -35.02
C ASN A 314 -85.77 2.55 -35.92
N LYS A 315 -85.23 1.91 -36.98
CA LYS A 315 -86.00 1.00 -37.87
C LYS A 315 -86.51 -0.23 -37.14
N ARG A 316 -85.70 -0.82 -36.20
CA ARG A 316 -86.18 -1.94 -35.41
C ARG A 316 -87.29 -1.51 -34.43
N ARG A 317 -87.14 -0.40 -33.76
CA ARG A 317 -88.16 0.13 -32.86
C ARG A 317 -89.47 0.45 -33.58
N LEU A 318 -89.41 0.88 -34.85
CA LEU A 318 -90.60 1.09 -35.74
C LEU A 318 -91.23 -0.21 -36.21
N ALA A 319 -90.50 -1.30 -36.32
CA ALA A 319 -91.03 -2.61 -36.71
C ALA A 319 -91.62 -3.40 -35.54
N ASP A 320 -91.35 -3.03 -34.32
CA ASP A 320 -91.86 -3.62 -33.08
C ASP A 320 -93.13 -2.92 -32.55
N ILE A 321 -93.63 -1.86 -33.23
CA ILE A 321 -94.90 -1.18 -33.04
C ILE A 321 -95.90 -1.64 -34.11
#